data_d6fbbb895cc6782227329a8ad431089f
#
_entry.id   d6fbbb895cc6782227329a8ad431089f
#
_cell.length_a   1.000
_cell.length_b   1.000
_cell.length_c   1.000
_cell.angle_alpha   90.00
_cell.angle_beta   90.00
_cell.angle_gamma   90.00
#
_symmetry.space_group_name_H-M   'P 1'
#
loop_
_entity.id
_entity.type
_entity.pdbx_description
1 polymer ?
#
loop_
_entity_poly.entity_id
_entity_poly.type
_entity_poly.pdbx_seq_one_letter_code
_entity_poly.pdbx_strand_id
1 'polypeptide(L)'
;MELAKSFEPHEIERRWYPVWESRGYFNASTDPARPAYCIQLPPPNVTGTLHMGHAFQQTLMDALIRYHRMRGLNTNWVVGTDHAGIATQIVVERQLEAEGVKRRDLAREEFVQRVWAWKQLSGATITLQMRRLGASANWSYADTEGQKAGYFTMDSRMSRAVVEVFVRLHEQGLIYRGKRLVNWDPVLGTAVSDLEVDSEEEDGTLWEIRYPLADGTGGVVVATTRPETMLGDVAVAVNPRDARYRALVGKRVLLPLTGRSIPVIADEYVDPEFGTGCVKTTPAHDFNDYQVGARHGLPSINILTLDARINGEAPPAYQGLDRFEARKRVVADLQAQGLLASHRPHKLKVPRSGRTGVIVEPMLTDQWFVAMETLARRGLHAVAAGDVKFFPEHWASTYNHWLENIQDWCISRQLWWGHQIPAWYDDAGNIYVARTEADAKSNAAAQGYTGRLKRDEDVLDTWFSSALVPFTSLGWPDKTPDLELFLPSSVLVTGFDIIFFWVARMIMMTLHFTDKVPFR
;
A
#
# COMPACT_ATOMS: atom_id res chain seq x y z
N MET A 1 -49.51 -31.20 -8.97
CA MET A 1 -48.17 -31.41 -8.41
C MET A 1 -48.20 -30.78 -7.03
N GLU A 2 -48.16 -31.59 -5.98
CA GLU A 2 -48.11 -31.09 -4.61
C GLU A 2 -46.71 -30.50 -4.35
N LEU A 3 -46.65 -29.30 -3.81
CA LEU A 3 -45.42 -28.69 -3.38
C LEU A 3 -44.91 -29.37 -2.11
N ALA A 4 -43.59 -29.58 -2.03
CA ALA A 4 -42.99 -30.13 -0.80
C ALA A 4 -43.24 -29.18 0.38
N LYS A 5 -43.44 -29.77 1.58
CA LYS A 5 -43.71 -29.01 2.81
C LYS A 5 -42.52 -28.18 3.30
N SER A 6 -41.30 -28.54 2.89
CA SER A 6 -40.05 -27.83 3.20
C SER A 6 -39.30 -27.45 1.92
N PHE A 7 -38.57 -26.37 2.00
CA PHE A 7 -37.65 -25.92 0.94
C PHE A 7 -36.28 -26.54 1.16
N GLU A 8 -35.80 -27.34 0.18
CA GLU A 8 -34.51 -28.01 0.23
C GLU A 8 -33.53 -27.35 -0.77
N PRO A 9 -32.80 -26.29 -0.35
CA PRO A 9 -31.97 -25.49 -1.24
C PRO A 9 -30.87 -26.29 -1.93
N HIS A 10 -30.27 -27.25 -1.25
CA HIS A 10 -29.13 -28.01 -1.78
C HIS A 10 -29.45 -28.83 -3.04
N GLU A 11 -30.67 -29.34 -3.17
CA GLU A 11 -31.07 -30.04 -4.40
C GLU A 11 -31.27 -29.10 -5.57
N ILE A 12 -31.82 -27.92 -5.28
CA ILE A 12 -32.05 -26.87 -6.28
C ILE A 12 -30.73 -26.31 -6.79
N GLU A 13 -29.81 -25.99 -5.89
CA GLU A 13 -28.47 -25.48 -6.19
C GLU A 13 -27.68 -26.49 -7.05
N ARG A 14 -27.67 -27.77 -6.66
CA ARG A 14 -26.97 -28.84 -7.40
C ARG A 14 -27.57 -29.09 -8.77
N ARG A 15 -28.87 -28.88 -8.96
CA ARG A 15 -29.58 -29.12 -10.21
C ARG A 15 -29.44 -27.99 -11.20
N TRP A 16 -29.74 -26.74 -10.78
CA TRP A 16 -29.95 -25.65 -11.71
C TRP A 16 -28.67 -24.91 -12.10
N TYR A 17 -27.75 -24.71 -11.18
CA TYR A 17 -26.56 -23.95 -11.49
C TYR A 17 -25.69 -24.60 -12.58
N PRO A 18 -25.41 -25.92 -12.55
CA PRO A 18 -24.72 -26.60 -13.65
C PRO A 18 -25.44 -26.51 -14.99
N VAL A 19 -26.78 -26.50 -14.99
CA VAL A 19 -27.57 -26.32 -16.21
C VAL A 19 -27.37 -24.94 -16.79
N TRP A 20 -27.40 -23.90 -15.96
CA TRP A 20 -27.21 -22.51 -16.41
C TRP A 20 -25.80 -22.30 -16.96
N GLU A 21 -24.79 -22.78 -16.28
CA GLU A 21 -23.39 -22.66 -16.67
C GLU A 21 -23.09 -23.45 -17.97
N SER A 22 -23.54 -24.71 -18.05
CA SER A 22 -23.33 -25.54 -19.22
C SER A 22 -24.04 -25.04 -20.50
N ARG A 23 -25.15 -24.34 -20.34
CA ARG A 23 -25.88 -23.69 -21.44
C ARG A 23 -25.33 -22.32 -21.79
N GLY A 24 -24.32 -21.81 -21.08
CA GLY A 24 -23.69 -20.52 -21.34
C GLY A 24 -24.61 -19.32 -21.12
N TYR A 25 -25.62 -19.43 -20.23
CA TYR A 25 -26.59 -18.36 -20.01
C TYR A 25 -25.97 -17.08 -19.42
N PHE A 26 -24.79 -17.19 -18.85
CA PHE A 26 -24.05 -16.09 -18.25
C PHE A 26 -22.96 -15.49 -19.15
N ASN A 27 -22.72 -16.10 -20.31
CA ASN A 27 -21.69 -15.63 -21.23
C ASN A 27 -22.13 -14.33 -21.90
N ALA A 28 -21.20 -13.40 -22.02
CA ALA A 28 -21.39 -12.20 -22.81
C ALA A 28 -21.21 -12.47 -24.30
N SER A 29 -21.87 -11.69 -25.13
CA SER A 29 -21.68 -11.69 -26.58
C SER A 29 -20.61 -10.67 -26.97
N THR A 30 -19.86 -10.95 -28.02
CA THR A 30 -18.95 -10.00 -28.66
C THR A 30 -19.62 -9.19 -29.79
N ASP A 31 -20.95 -9.31 -29.96
CA ASP A 31 -21.72 -8.56 -30.93
C ASP A 31 -21.87 -7.08 -30.54
N PRO A 32 -21.27 -6.15 -31.30
CA PRO A 32 -21.32 -4.71 -30.97
C PRO A 32 -22.69 -4.08 -31.17
N ALA A 33 -23.61 -4.73 -31.88
CA ALA A 33 -24.96 -4.23 -32.10
C ALA A 33 -25.87 -4.35 -30.83
N ARG A 34 -25.46 -5.17 -29.88
CA ARG A 34 -26.23 -5.36 -28.63
C ARG A 34 -25.78 -4.37 -27.55
N PRO A 35 -26.69 -3.58 -26.97
CA PRO A 35 -26.35 -2.66 -25.89
C PRO A 35 -25.66 -3.42 -24.73
N ALA A 36 -24.45 -2.99 -24.35
CA ALA A 36 -23.67 -3.64 -23.32
C ALA A 36 -24.03 -3.14 -21.91
N TYR A 37 -23.97 -4.04 -20.93
CA TYR A 37 -24.02 -3.72 -19.51
C TYR A 37 -22.98 -4.57 -18.79
N CYS A 38 -21.98 -3.92 -18.22
CA CYS A 38 -20.87 -4.59 -17.56
C CYS A 38 -20.75 -4.18 -16.10
N ILE A 39 -20.50 -5.16 -15.24
CA ILE A 39 -20.05 -4.93 -13.86
C ILE A 39 -18.75 -5.72 -13.67
N GLN A 40 -17.79 -5.11 -13.00
CA GLN A 40 -16.60 -5.81 -12.52
C GLN A 40 -16.69 -6.04 -11.03
N LEU A 41 -16.48 -7.29 -10.62
CA LEU A 41 -16.43 -7.66 -9.22
C LEU A 41 -15.14 -7.13 -8.58
N PRO A 42 -15.18 -6.45 -7.43
CA PRO A 42 -14.01 -6.29 -6.60
C PRO A 42 -13.45 -7.69 -6.27
N PRO A 43 -12.24 -8.04 -6.77
CA PRO A 43 -11.77 -9.42 -6.70
C PRO A 43 -11.49 -9.82 -5.26
N PRO A 44 -12.15 -10.87 -4.73
CA PRO A 44 -11.88 -11.35 -3.38
C PRO A 44 -10.42 -11.81 -3.23
N ASN A 45 -9.83 -11.50 -2.08
CA ASN A 45 -8.48 -11.94 -1.72
C ASN A 45 -8.44 -13.46 -1.51
N VAL A 46 -7.39 -14.14 -2.02
CA VAL A 46 -7.19 -15.58 -1.79
C VAL A 46 -6.66 -15.88 -0.38
N THR A 47 -7.25 -15.27 0.63
CA THR A 47 -6.85 -15.40 2.03
C THR A 47 -7.70 -16.37 2.84
N GLY A 48 -8.77 -16.92 2.25
CA GLY A 48 -9.68 -17.83 2.92
C GLY A 48 -11.01 -17.99 2.19
N THR A 49 -12.10 -17.93 2.95
CA THR A 49 -13.48 -18.06 2.47
C THR A 49 -14.20 -16.74 2.40
N LEU A 50 -15.27 -16.67 1.59
CA LEU A 50 -16.16 -15.52 1.56
C LEU A 50 -16.96 -15.39 2.87
N HIS A 51 -17.30 -14.17 3.23
CA HIS A 51 -18.15 -13.84 4.38
C HIS A 51 -19.40 -13.05 3.93
N MET A 52 -20.29 -12.73 4.87
CA MET A 52 -21.58 -12.07 4.58
C MET A 52 -21.44 -10.75 3.81
N GLY A 53 -20.38 -9.98 4.04
CA GLY A 53 -20.12 -8.74 3.27
C GLY A 53 -19.92 -9.03 1.78
N HIS A 54 -19.18 -10.07 1.43
CA HIS A 54 -19.05 -10.51 0.04
C HIS A 54 -20.39 -10.98 -0.54
N ALA A 55 -21.16 -11.77 0.22
CA ALA A 55 -22.47 -12.25 -0.24
C ALA A 55 -23.42 -11.08 -0.51
N PHE A 56 -23.47 -10.10 0.37
CA PHE A 56 -24.29 -8.88 0.21
C PHE A 56 -23.90 -8.11 -1.06
N GLN A 57 -22.64 -7.80 -1.23
CA GLN A 57 -22.12 -7.08 -2.40
C GLN A 57 -22.40 -7.83 -3.70
N GLN A 58 -22.13 -9.13 -3.74
CA GLN A 58 -22.37 -9.97 -4.91
C GLN A 58 -23.85 -10.08 -5.26
N THR A 59 -24.72 -10.16 -4.24
CA THR A 59 -26.18 -10.19 -4.45
C THR A 59 -26.68 -8.92 -5.11
N LEU A 60 -26.18 -7.75 -4.69
CA LEU A 60 -26.53 -6.47 -5.33
C LEU A 60 -26.10 -6.44 -6.80
N MET A 61 -24.87 -6.86 -7.10
CA MET A 61 -24.38 -6.92 -8.49
C MET A 61 -25.17 -7.93 -9.32
N ASP A 62 -25.46 -9.11 -8.77
CA ASP A 62 -26.21 -10.15 -9.47
C ASP A 62 -27.64 -9.71 -9.78
N ALA A 63 -28.28 -8.99 -8.85
CA ALA A 63 -29.60 -8.40 -9.09
C ALA A 63 -29.60 -7.42 -10.28
N LEU A 64 -28.60 -6.54 -10.35
CA LEU A 64 -28.43 -5.60 -11.47
C LEU A 64 -28.14 -6.33 -12.78
N ILE A 65 -27.24 -7.30 -12.79
CA ILE A 65 -26.91 -8.10 -13.96
C ILE A 65 -28.15 -8.86 -14.47
N ARG A 66 -28.91 -9.52 -13.60
CA ARG A 66 -30.13 -10.26 -13.95
C ARG A 66 -31.20 -9.32 -14.49
N TYR A 67 -31.40 -8.17 -13.85
CA TYR A 67 -32.35 -7.16 -14.30
C TYR A 67 -32.05 -6.71 -15.74
N HIS A 68 -30.81 -6.33 -16.03
CA HIS A 68 -30.41 -5.87 -17.36
C HIS A 68 -30.41 -7.01 -18.39
N ARG A 69 -30.07 -8.24 -18.00
CA ARG A 69 -30.18 -9.43 -18.87
C ARG A 69 -31.64 -9.69 -19.26
N MET A 70 -32.59 -9.60 -18.31
CA MET A 70 -34.02 -9.73 -18.60
C MET A 70 -34.54 -8.64 -19.53
N ARG A 71 -33.93 -7.46 -19.52
CA ARG A 71 -34.22 -6.38 -20.47
C ARG A 71 -33.57 -6.57 -21.86
N GLY A 72 -32.86 -7.66 -22.08
CA GLY A 72 -32.25 -8.00 -23.37
C GLY A 72 -30.86 -7.39 -23.62
N LEU A 73 -30.24 -6.74 -22.63
CA LEU A 73 -28.90 -6.20 -22.78
C LEU A 73 -27.87 -7.34 -22.84
N ASN A 74 -26.72 -7.05 -23.49
CA ASN A 74 -25.55 -7.89 -23.47
C ASN A 74 -24.82 -7.69 -22.14
N THR A 75 -25.11 -8.55 -21.18
CA THR A 75 -24.57 -8.41 -19.81
C THR A 75 -23.26 -9.16 -19.66
N ASN A 76 -22.30 -8.51 -19.02
CA ASN A 76 -21.03 -9.12 -18.65
C ASN A 76 -20.71 -8.82 -17.17
N TRP A 77 -20.79 -9.84 -16.32
CA TRP A 77 -20.28 -9.74 -14.96
C TRP A 77 -18.90 -10.38 -14.89
N VAL A 78 -17.88 -9.53 -14.95
CA VAL A 78 -16.47 -9.94 -14.92
C VAL A 78 -16.07 -10.24 -13.48
N VAL A 79 -15.56 -11.45 -13.26
CA VAL A 79 -15.16 -11.93 -11.93
C VAL A 79 -13.74 -12.44 -11.94
N GLY A 80 -13.10 -12.42 -10.79
CA GLY A 80 -11.75 -12.90 -10.57
C GLY A 80 -11.39 -12.91 -9.10
N THR A 81 -10.14 -13.22 -8.80
CA THR A 81 -9.58 -13.21 -7.44
C THR A 81 -8.29 -12.41 -7.39
N ASP A 82 -8.00 -11.85 -6.22
CA ASP A 82 -6.78 -11.08 -5.98
C ASP A 82 -5.75 -11.90 -5.22
N HIS A 83 -4.48 -11.75 -5.60
CA HIS A 83 -3.34 -12.42 -4.97
C HIS A 83 -3.05 -11.92 -3.55
N ALA A 84 -3.48 -10.70 -3.21
CA ALA A 84 -3.43 -10.11 -1.88
C ALA A 84 -2.05 -10.25 -1.20
N GLY A 85 -1.00 -9.72 -1.85
CA GLY A 85 0.42 -9.89 -1.53
C GLY A 85 0.75 -10.13 -0.05
N ILE A 86 0.70 -9.08 0.79
CA ILE A 86 1.01 -9.18 2.23
C ILE A 86 0.09 -10.19 2.93
N ALA A 87 -1.22 -10.09 2.71
CA ALA A 87 -2.20 -10.88 3.47
C ALA A 87 -2.08 -12.37 3.17
N THR A 88 -1.92 -12.77 1.90
CA THR A 88 -1.74 -14.17 1.52
C THR A 88 -0.40 -14.73 2.00
N GLN A 89 0.67 -13.92 1.91
CA GLN A 89 1.96 -14.31 2.44
C GLN A 89 1.89 -14.62 3.94
N ILE A 90 1.26 -13.75 4.75
CA ILE A 90 1.07 -13.98 6.19
C ILE A 90 0.28 -15.26 6.48
N VAL A 91 -0.76 -15.56 5.69
CA VAL A 91 -1.52 -16.80 5.86
C VAL A 91 -0.63 -18.02 5.70
N VAL A 92 0.20 -18.05 4.65
CA VAL A 92 1.10 -19.17 4.39
C VAL A 92 2.25 -19.22 5.41
N GLU A 93 2.81 -18.08 5.82
CA GLU A 93 3.81 -18.03 6.89
C GLU A 93 3.28 -18.63 8.20
N ARG A 94 2.05 -18.31 8.59
CA ARG A 94 1.41 -18.91 9.79
C ARG A 94 1.21 -20.42 9.66
N GLN A 95 0.90 -20.92 8.46
CA GLN A 95 0.80 -22.36 8.22
C GLN A 95 2.17 -23.04 8.38
N LEU A 96 3.23 -22.45 7.81
CA LEU A 96 4.59 -22.95 7.97
C LEU A 96 5.05 -22.92 9.43
N GLU A 97 4.74 -21.85 10.16
CA GLU A 97 5.06 -21.75 11.59
C GLU A 97 4.38 -22.85 12.41
N ALA A 98 3.14 -23.22 12.07
CA ALA A 98 2.45 -24.36 12.69
C ALA A 98 3.11 -25.71 12.37
N GLU A 99 3.83 -25.81 11.24
CA GLU A 99 4.67 -26.94 10.85
C GLU A 99 6.09 -26.85 11.47
N GLY A 100 6.42 -25.77 12.20
CA GLY A 100 7.74 -25.52 12.78
C GLY A 100 8.77 -24.98 11.79
N VAL A 101 8.36 -24.50 10.61
CA VAL A 101 9.21 -23.97 9.54
C VAL A 101 9.05 -22.47 9.47
N LYS A 102 10.15 -21.74 9.32
CA LYS A 102 10.14 -20.29 9.07
C LYS A 102 10.40 -20.00 7.60
N ARG A 103 9.79 -18.94 7.05
CA ARG A 103 10.03 -18.51 5.66
C ARG A 103 11.52 -18.42 5.31
N ARG A 104 12.34 -17.86 6.21
CA ARG A 104 13.79 -17.71 6.01
C ARG A 104 14.58 -19.04 5.92
N ASP A 105 13.96 -20.14 6.31
CA ASP A 105 14.59 -21.47 6.24
C ASP A 105 14.37 -22.12 4.85
N LEU A 106 13.56 -21.47 3.99
CA LEU A 106 13.21 -21.92 2.64
C LEU A 106 13.90 -21.04 1.58
N ALA A 107 14.10 -21.61 0.38
CA ALA A 107 14.35 -20.82 -0.81
C ALA A 107 13.10 -20.05 -1.24
N ARG A 108 13.28 -18.89 -1.90
CA ARG A 108 12.15 -18.05 -2.36
C ARG A 108 11.19 -18.84 -3.26
N GLU A 109 11.73 -19.61 -4.18
CA GLU A 109 10.96 -20.42 -5.12
C GLU A 109 10.08 -21.45 -4.41
N GLU A 110 10.63 -22.12 -3.39
CA GLU A 110 9.88 -23.11 -2.60
C GLU A 110 8.75 -22.45 -1.82
N PHE A 111 9.00 -21.31 -1.18
CA PHE A 111 7.96 -20.55 -0.50
C PHE A 111 6.86 -20.11 -1.47
N VAL A 112 7.22 -19.56 -2.63
CA VAL A 112 6.26 -19.13 -3.66
C VAL A 112 5.41 -20.31 -4.16
N GLN A 113 5.99 -21.50 -4.31
CA GLN A 113 5.23 -22.71 -4.66
C GLN A 113 4.19 -23.07 -3.58
N ARG A 114 4.52 -22.92 -2.29
CA ARG A 114 3.55 -23.12 -1.19
C ARG A 114 2.40 -22.13 -1.29
N VAL A 115 2.68 -20.86 -1.63
CA VAL A 115 1.64 -19.84 -1.80
C VAL A 115 0.76 -20.16 -3.02
N TRP A 116 1.32 -20.65 -4.13
CA TRP A 116 0.53 -21.10 -5.28
C TRP A 116 -0.39 -22.28 -4.91
N ALA A 117 0.08 -23.25 -4.15
CA ALA A 117 -0.75 -24.35 -3.68
C ALA A 117 -1.92 -23.84 -2.79
N TRP A 118 -1.67 -22.90 -1.90
CA TRP A 118 -2.70 -22.22 -1.12
C TRP A 118 -3.71 -21.49 -2.01
N LYS A 119 -3.24 -20.73 -3.01
CA LYS A 119 -4.10 -20.01 -3.99
C LYS A 119 -5.07 -20.97 -4.68
N GLN A 120 -4.61 -22.15 -5.09
CA GLN A 120 -5.48 -23.14 -5.74
C GLN A 120 -6.63 -23.55 -4.82
N LEU A 121 -6.34 -23.84 -3.56
CA LEU A 121 -7.34 -24.23 -2.58
C LEU A 121 -8.33 -23.10 -2.26
N SER A 122 -7.82 -21.93 -1.92
CA SER A 122 -8.63 -20.76 -1.53
C SER A 122 -9.46 -20.24 -2.70
N GLY A 123 -8.86 -20.09 -3.89
CA GLY A 123 -9.56 -19.64 -5.10
C GLY A 123 -10.68 -20.58 -5.54
N ALA A 124 -10.45 -21.90 -5.47
CA ALA A 124 -11.49 -22.89 -5.76
C ALA A 124 -12.66 -22.79 -4.77
N THR A 125 -12.37 -22.57 -3.49
CA THR A 125 -13.38 -22.39 -2.45
C THR A 125 -14.23 -21.15 -2.71
N ILE A 126 -13.60 -20.00 -3.02
CA ILE A 126 -14.27 -18.73 -3.32
C ILE A 126 -15.23 -18.90 -4.50
N THR A 127 -14.76 -19.43 -5.61
CA THR A 127 -15.59 -19.60 -6.81
C THR A 127 -16.73 -20.59 -6.61
N LEU A 128 -16.52 -21.65 -5.80
CA LEU A 128 -17.59 -22.57 -5.42
C LEU A 128 -18.66 -21.88 -4.56
N GLN A 129 -18.25 -21.04 -3.60
CA GLN A 129 -19.18 -20.28 -2.76
C GLN A 129 -20.01 -19.30 -3.61
N MET A 130 -19.41 -18.63 -4.60
CA MET A 130 -20.14 -17.78 -5.54
C MET A 130 -21.18 -18.56 -6.35
N ARG A 131 -20.84 -19.76 -6.84
CA ARG A 131 -21.79 -20.64 -7.55
C ARG A 131 -22.93 -21.09 -6.64
N ARG A 132 -22.64 -21.42 -5.39
CA ARG A 132 -23.67 -21.79 -4.41
C ARG A 132 -24.60 -20.62 -4.05
N LEU A 133 -24.09 -19.39 -4.05
CA LEU A 133 -24.89 -18.18 -3.92
C LEU A 133 -25.81 -17.96 -5.13
N GLY A 134 -25.57 -18.64 -6.24
CA GLY A 134 -26.32 -18.50 -7.49
C GLY A 134 -25.84 -17.37 -8.36
N ALA A 135 -24.64 -16.85 -8.14
CA ALA A 135 -24.07 -15.70 -8.86
C ALA A 135 -24.00 -15.95 -10.36
N SER A 136 -24.68 -15.11 -11.16
CA SER A 136 -24.77 -15.25 -12.63
C SER A 136 -23.54 -14.62 -13.34
N ALA A 137 -22.35 -14.93 -12.84
CA ALA A 137 -21.08 -14.43 -13.31
C ALA A 137 -20.65 -15.06 -14.65
N ASN A 138 -19.87 -14.32 -15.42
CA ASN A 138 -19.32 -14.85 -16.66
C ASN A 138 -18.07 -15.70 -16.40
N TRP A 139 -18.26 -17.00 -16.28
CA TRP A 139 -17.19 -17.96 -16.03
C TRP A 139 -16.38 -18.34 -17.30
N SER A 140 -16.63 -17.69 -18.44
CA SER A 140 -15.78 -17.88 -19.63
C SER A 140 -14.41 -17.23 -19.50
N TYR A 141 -14.25 -16.28 -18.59
CA TYR A 141 -12.93 -15.77 -18.20
C TYR A 141 -12.23 -16.87 -17.38
N ALA A 142 -11.39 -17.63 -18.06
CA ALA A 142 -10.54 -18.62 -17.42
C ALA A 142 -9.21 -17.98 -16.98
N ASP A 143 -8.62 -18.48 -15.89
CA ASP A 143 -7.22 -18.20 -15.62
C ASP A 143 -6.32 -18.88 -16.68
N THR A 144 -5.03 -18.60 -16.66
CA THR A 144 -4.09 -19.14 -17.64
C THR A 144 -3.87 -20.65 -17.53
N GLU A 145 -4.33 -21.28 -16.45
CA GLU A 145 -4.35 -22.73 -16.25
C GLU A 145 -5.62 -23.39 -16.84
N GLY A 146 -6.49 -22.57 -17.45
CA GLY A 146 -7.74 -23.04 -18.08
C GLY A 146 -8.87 -23.31 -17.10
N GLN A 147 -8.72 -22.92 -15.84
CA GLN A 147 -9.77 -23.06 -14.83
C GLN A 147 -10.85 -21.97 -15.05
N LYS A 148 -12.10 -22.38 -15.14
CA LYS A 148 -13.26 -21.49 -15.25
C LYS A 148 -13.55 -20.80 -13.90
N ALA A 149 -12.59 -20.02 -13.41
CA ALA A 149 -12.60 -19.37 -12.10
C ALA A 149 -12.59 -17.83 -12.17
N GLY A 150 -12.73 -17.27 -13.37
CA GLY A 150 -12.44 -15.86 -13.62
C GLY A 150 -10.94 -15.61 -13.75
N TYR A 151 -10.54 -14.34 -13.82
CA TYR A 151 -9.12 -13.97 -13.84
C TYR A 151 -8.49 -14.10 -12.44
N PHE A 152 -7.17 -14.22 -12.42
CA PHE A 152 -6.37 -14.07 -11.20
C PHE A 152 -5.34 -12.94 -11.40
N THR A 153 -5.21 -12.03 -10.44
CA THR A 153 -4.36 -10.84 -10.61
C THR A 153 -2.87 -11.14 -10.85
N MET A 154 -2.41 -12.38 -10.57
CA MET A 154 -1.06 -12.85 -10.90
C MET A 154 -1.03 -13.91 -12.03
N ASP A 155 -2.10 -14.12 -12.78
CA ASP A 155 -2.01 -14.96 -13.96
C ASP A 155 -1.06 -14.35 -15.01
N SER A 156 -0.60 -15.12 -15.97
CA SER A 156 0.43 -14.69 -16.93
C SER A 156 -0.03 -13.49 -17.78
N ARG A 157 -1.33 -13.42 -18.10
CA ARG A 157 -1.91 -12.30 -18.87
C ARG A 157 -1.93 -11.02 -18.05
N MET A 158 -2.40 -11.10 -16.79
CA MET A 158 -2.41 -9.96 -15.88
C MET A 158 -0.99 -9.51 -15.55
N SER A 159 -0.06 -10.45 -15.29
CA SER A 159 1.35 -10.15 -15.02
C SER A 159 2.03 -9.43 -16.19
N ARG A 160 1.75 -9.84 -17.44
CA ARG A 160 2.25 -9.14 -18.64
C ARG A 160 1.77 -7.68 -18.68
N ALA A 161 0.50 -7.46 -18.38
CA ALA A 161 -0.06 -6.11 -18.34
C ALA A 161 0.53 -5.25 -17.21
N VAL A 162 0.76 -5.83 -16.03
CA VAL A 162 1.42 -5.15 -14.90
C VAL A 162 2.83 -4.70 -15.27
N VAL A 163 3.63 -5.58 -15.90
CA VAL A 163 4.97 -5.25 -16.40
C VAL A 163 4.92 -4.14 -17.43
N GLU A 164 3.98 -4.21 -18.39
CA GLU A 164 3.80 -3.20 -19.43
C GLU A 164 3.48 -1.83 -18.84
N VAL A 165 2.57 -1.77 -17.85
CA VAL A 165 2.22 -0.54 -17.12
C VAL A 165 3.42 0.03 -16.39
N PHE A 166 4.16 -0.80 -15.65
CA PHE A 166 5.35 -0.35 -14.91
C PHE A 166 6.40 0.26 -15.83
N VAL A 167 6.72 -0.44 -16.92
CA VAL A 167 7.74 0.02 -17.88
C VAL A 167 7.31 1.33 -18.53
N ARG A 168 6.05 1.45 -19.00
CA ARG A 168 5.57 2.71 -19.61
C ARG A 168 5.56 3.88 -18.64
N LEU A 169 5.14 3.68 -17.40
CA LEU A 169 5.18 4.75 -16.39
C LEU A 169 6.62 5.18 -16.09
N HIS A 170 7.56 4.23 -16.07
CA HIS A 170 8.97 4.54 -15.90
C HIS A 170 9.55 5.29 -17.11
N GLU A 171 9.25 4.85 -18.34
CA GLU A 171 9.65 5.54 -19.57
C GLU A 171 9.12 6.99 -19.64
N GLN A 172 7.98 7.26 -19.00
CA GLN A 172 7.36 8.58 -18.88
C GLN A 172 7.89 9.42 -17.70
N GLY A 173 8.80 8.86 -16.88
CA GLY A 173 9.31 9.51 -15.68
C GLY A 173 8.32 9.59 -14.51
N LEU A 174 7.21 8.85 -14.59
CA LEU A 174 6.20 8.78 -13.52
C LEU A 174 6.53 7.72 -12.47
N ILE A 175 7.31 6.69 -12.80
CA ILE A 175 7.89 5.76 -11.82
C ILE A 175 9.37 6.11 -11.64
N TYR A 176 9.78 6.19 -10.38
CA TYR A 176 11.16 6.45 -10.01
C TYR A 176 11.55 5.66 -8.74
N ARG A 177 12.85 5.46 -8.53
CA ARG A 177 13.41 4.90 -7.31
C ARG A 177 14.09 5.99 -6.50
N GLY A 178 13.81 6.07 -5.21
CA GLY A 178 14.39 7.10 -4.36
C GLY A 178 14.37 6.75 -2.88
N LYS A 179 15.24 7.41 -2.13
CA LYS A 179 15.31 7.30 -0.69
C LYS A 179 14.33 8.28 -0.05
N ARG A 180 13.28 7.75 0.55
CA ARG A 180 12.24 8.52 1.24
C ARG A 180 11.84 7.87 2.55
N LEU A 181 11.22 8.66 3.41
CA LEU A 181 10.61 8.16 4.64
C LEU A 181 9.32 7.41 4.29
N VAL A 182 9.20 6.17 4.76
CA VAL A 182 8.04 5.31 4.57
C VAL A 182 7.60 4.71 5.89
N ASN A 183 6.34 4.31 6.00
CA ASN A 183 5.89 3.48 7.11
C ASN A 183 6.48 2.07 6.96
N TRP A 184 7.21 1.63 7.96
CA TRP A 184 7.91 0.36 7.97
C TRP A 184 7.37 -0.56 9.05
N ASP A 185 6.96 -1.77 8.69
CA ASP A 185 6.61 -2.83 9.62
C ASP A 185 7.88 -3.65 9.95
N PRO A 186 8.46 -3.53 11.15
CA PRO A 186 9.72 -4.18 11.49
C PRO A 186 9.57 -5.70 11.71
N VAL A 187 8.35 -6.22 11.88
CA VAL A 187 8.08 -7.65 12.04
C VAL A 187 7.99 -8.32 10.67
N LEU A 188 7.28 -7.71 9.72
CA LEU A 188 7.22 -8.19 8.34
C LEU A 188 8.50 -7.87 7.57
N GLY A 189 9.25 -6.82 7.98
CA GLY A 189 10.43 -6.33 7.28
C GLY A 189 10.08 -5.71 5.92
N THR A 190 8.99 -4.95 5.84
CA THR A 190 8.52 -4.33 4.59
C THR A 190 7.87 -2.97 4.83
N ALA A 191 7.91 -2.12 3.80
CA ALA A 191 7.09 -0.92 3.75
C ALA A 191 5.61 -1.29 3.67
N VAL A 192 4.77 -0.49 4.34
CA VAL A 192 3.30 -0.57 4.30
C VAL A 192 2.72 0.76 3.85
N SER A 193 1.56 0.73 3.21
CA SER A 193 0.86 1.95 2.80
C SER A 193 0.40 2.76 4.02
N ASP A 194 0.37 4.08 3.91
CA ASP A 194 -0.12 4.97 4.98
C ASP A 194 -1.54 4.60 5.44
N LEU A 195 -2.35 4.12 4.52
CA LEU A 195 -3.73 3.69 4.77
C LEU A 195 -3.86 2.27 5.36
N GLU A 196 -2.77 1.51 5.42
CA GLU A 196 -2.68 0.22 6.13
C GLU A 196 -2.14 0.41 7.55
N VAL A 197 -2.01 1.67 7.98
CA VAL A 197 -1.58 2.06 9.33
C VAL A 197 -2.78 2.58 10.10
N ASP A 198 -3.19 1.82 11.10
CA ASP A 198 -4.24 2.21 12.02
C ASP A 198 -3.66 3.12 13.10
N SER A 199 -4.37 4.20 13.44
CA SER A 199 -3.97 5.11 14.51
C SER A 199 -4.85 4.87 15.72
N GLU A 200 -4.31 4.24 16.75
CA GLU A 200 -4.99 3.97 18.01
C GLU A 200 -4.59 5.00 19.08
N GLU A 201 -5.57 5.49 19.84
CA GLU A 201 -5.29 6.36 20.99
C GLU A 201 -4.89 5.51 22.19
N GLU A 202 -3.68 5.73 22.68
CA GLU A 202 -3.11 5.00 23.82
C GLU A 202 -2.65 5.95 24.92
N ASP A 203 -2.65 5.46 26.13
CA ASP A 203 -2.03 6.15 27.26
C ASP A 203 -0.51 6.00 27.18
N GLY A 204 0.17 7.12 27.06
CA GLY A 204 1.61 7.19 26.97
C GLY A 204 2.20 8.23 27.92
N THR A 205 3.40 8.65 27.64
CA THR A 205 4.13 9.64 28.43
C THR A 205 4.72 10.70 27.53
N LEU A 206 4.65 11.94 27.93
CA LEU A 206 5.38 13.05 27.36
C LEU A 206 6.56 13.36 28.28
N TRP A 207 7.78 13.26 27.76
CA TRP A 207 9.02 13.56 28.45
C TRP A 207 9.53 14.93 28.05
N GLU A 208 9.91 15.75 29.03
CA GLU A 208 10.53 17.05 28.85
C GLU A 208 12.03 16.93 29.15
N ILE A 209 12.86 17.21 28.13
CA ILE A 209 14.30 16.95 28.16
C ILE A 209 15.04 18.27 27.95
N ARG A 210 15.99 18.58 28.79
CA ARG A 210 16.84 19.77 28.71
C ARG A 210 18.01 19.53 27.77
N TYR A 211 18.14 20.38 26.76
CA TYR A 211 19.29 20.45 25.86
C TYR A 211 20.10 21.70 26.24
N PRO A 212 21.29 21.54 26.86
CA PRO A 212 22.13 22.68 27.25
C PRO A 212 22.60 23.48 26.00
N LEU A 213 22.67 24.80 26.15
CA LEU A 213 23.34 25.64 25.13
C LEU A 213 24.84 25.31 25.08
N ALA A 214 25.41 25.27 23.88
CA ALA A 214 26.83 24.97 23.69
C ALA A 214 27.77 26.03 24.32
N ASP A 215 27.26 27.26 24.53
CA ASP A 215 27.97 28.35 25.20
C ASP A 215 27.90 28.29 26.74
N GLY A 216 27.17 27.33 27.28
CA GLY A 216 26.99 27.16 28.73
C GLY A 216 26.04 28.16 29.41
N THR A 217 25.36 29.03 28.65
CA THR A 217 24.53 30.12 29.21
C THR A 217 23.09 29.70 29.55
N GLY A 218 22.76 28.42 29.47
CA GLY A 218 21.42 27.93 29.77
C GLY A 218 21.07 26.69 28.91
N GLY A 219 19.82 26.60 28.48
CA GLY A 219 19.36 25.48 27.66
C GLY A 219 17.92 25.68 27.18
N VAL A 220 17.50 24.83 26.27
CA VAL A 220 16.10 24.67 25.84
C VAL A 220 15.54 23.37 26.37
N VAL A 221 14.24 23.32 26.59
CA VAL A 221 13.55 22.09 27.00
C VAL A 221 12.67 21.64 25.84
N VAL A 222 12.91 20.43 25.33
CA VAL A 222 12.09 19.81 24.29
C VAL A 222 11.12 18.82 24.91
N ALA A 223 9.92 18.70 24.32
CA ALA A 223 8.93 17.72 24.74
C ALA A 223 8.79 16.62 23.68
N THR A 224 8.84 15.35 24.07
CA THR A 224 8.73 14.22 23.14
C THR A 224 8.01 13.02 23.74
N THR A 225 7.32 12.27 22.90
CA THR A 225 6.76 10.95 23.25
C THR A 225 7.70 9.80 22.85
N ARG A 226 8.81 10.12 22.14
CA ARG A 226 9.77 9.16 21.62
C ARG A 226 11.21 9.55 21.99
N PRO A 227 11.59 9.44 23.27
CA PRO A 227 12.91 9.87 23.72
C PRO A 227 14.07 9.07 23.11
N GLU A 228 13.85 7.82 22.68
CA GLU A 228 14.88 7.02 21.99
C GLU A 228 15.34 7.66 20.68
N THR A 229 14.43 8.32 19.93
CA THR A 229 14.80 8.91 18.64
C THR A 229 15.65 10.17 18.76
N MET A 230 15.74 10.78 19.98
CA MET A 230 16.63 11.91 20.20
C MET A 230 18.09 11.63 19.85
N LEU A 231 18.51 10.37 19.93
CA LEU A 231 19.87 9.98 19.55
C LEU A 231 20.18 10.30 18.08
N GLY A 232 19.16 10.52 17.23
CA GLY A 232 19.25 10.93 15.83
C GLY A 232 18.92 12.41 15.57
N ASP A 233 18.68 13.24 16.61
CA ASP A 233 18.32 14.64 16.41
C ASP A 233 19.40 15.43 15.69
N VAL A 234 18.97 16.33 14.81
CA VAL A 234 19.86 17.18 13.99
C VAL A 234 19.62 18.68 14.19
N ALA A 235 18.51 19.07 14.81
CA ALA A 235 18.18 20.43 15.17
C ALA A 235 17.16 20.47 16.32
N VAL A 236 16.98 21.65 16.92
CA VAL A 236 15.80 22.02 17.70
C VAL A 236 15.06 23.11 16.95
N ALA A 237 13.79 22.90 16.64
CA ALA A 237 12.94 23.87 15.97
C ALA A 237 12.11 24.68 16.97
N VAL A 238 11.96 25.98 16.73
CA VAL A 238 11.12 26.90 17.51
C VAL A 238 10.30 27.76 16.55
N ASN A 239 9.16 28.29 17.01
CA ASN A 239 8.37 29.18 16.19
C ASN A 239 9.05 30.56 16.09
N PRO A 240 9.21 31.15 14.88
CA PRO A 240 9.86 32.47 14.71
C PRO A 240 9.13 33.61 15.43
N ARG A 241 7.83 33.45 15.75
CA ARG A 241 7.02 34.43 16.46
C ARG A 241 7.08 34.27 17.98
N ASP A 242 7.65 33.17 18.49
CA ASP A 242 7.76 32.91 19.92
C ASP A 242 8.88 33.75 20.55
N ALA A 243 8.49 34.76 21.32
CA ALA A 243 9.41 35.67 21.99
C ALA A 243 10.36 34.97 22.97
N ARG A 244 9.97 33.82 23.55
CA ARG A 244 10.78 33.05 24.50
C ARG A 244 12.08 32.53 23.87
N TYR A 245 12.05 32.20 22.60
CA TYR A 245 13.14 31.51 21.92
C TYR A 245 13.79 32.29 20.77
N ARG A 246 13.24 33.45 20.40
CA ARG A 246 13.75 34.26 19.27
C ARG A 246 15.25 34.55 19.39
N ALA A 247 15.76 34.83 20.58
CA ALA A 247 17.17 35.11 20.82
C ALA A 247 18.08 33.85 20.74
N LEU A 248 17.50 32.68 20.67
CA LEU A 248 18.23 31.41 20.60
C LEU A 248 18.37 30.89 19.15
N VAL A 249 17.59 31.43 18.20
CA VAL A 249 17.69 31.05 16.78
C VAL A 249 19.10 31.33 16.27
N GLY A 250 19.69 30.32 15.63
CA GLY A 250 21.08 30.35 15.17
C GLY A 250 22.12 29.93 16.21
N LYS A 251 21.77 29.89 17.51
CA LYS A 251 22.63 29.28 18.52
C LYS A 251 22.67 27.76 18.38
N ARG A 252 23.56 27.13 19.13
CA ARG A 252 23.73 25.68 19.15
C ARG A 252 23.46 25.12 20.55
N VAL A 253 22.88 23.92 20.56
CA VAL A 253 22.69 23.14 21.78
C VAL A 253 23.54 21.87 21.73
N LEU A 254 23.92 21.36 22.89
CA LEU A 254 24.55 20.05 23.04
C LEU A 254 23.46 19.00 23.14
N LEU A 255 23.43 18.08 22.19
CA LEU A 255 22.50 16.95 22.22
C LEU A 255 22.90 15.99 23.33
N PRO A 256 22.04 15.80 24.34
CA PRO A 256 22.36 14.91 25.45
C PRO A 256 22.73 13.50 25.00
N LEU A 257 23.53 12.81 25.79
CA LEU A 257 23.98 11.42 25.59
C LEU A 257 24.84 11.17 24.35
N THR A 258 24.88 12.09 23.38
CA THR A 258 25.64 11.93 22.13
C THR A 258 26.88 12.82 22.01
N GLY A 259 26.90 13.92 22.74
CA GLY A 259 27.94 14.96 22.62
C GLY A 259 27.91 15.77 21.34
N ARG A 260 26.94 15.54 20.43
CA ARG A 260 26.79 16.33 19.19
C ARG A 260 26.28 17.73 19.50
N SER A 261 26.76 18.71 18.73
CA SER A 261 26.25 20.09 18.74
C SER A 261 25.32 20.29 17.56
N ILE A 262 24.06 20.65 17.84
CA ILE A 262 23.01 20.84 16.82
C ILE A 262 22.45 22.28 16.87
N PRO A 263 21.98 22.86 15.75
CA PRO A 263 21.47 24.23 15.72
C PRO A 263 20.05 24.34 16.27
N VAL A 264 19.71 25.54 16.77
CA VAL A 264 18.34 25.99 16.99
C VAL A 264 17.88 26.70 15.71
N ILE A 265 16.81 26.21 15.09
CA ILE A 265 16.23 26.73 13.86
C ILE A 265 14.86 27.36 14.09
N ALA A 266 14.43 28.24 13.20
CA ALA A 266 13.09 28.82 13.22
C ALA A 266 12.22 28.19 12.14
N ASP A 267 11.08 27.60 12.50
CA ASP A 267 10.11 27.04 11.55
C ASP A 267 8.68 27.30 12.03
N GLU A 268 7.80 27.79 11.15
CA GLU A 268 6.41 28.10 11.45
C GLU A 268 5.55 26.86 11.75
N TYR A 269 6.04 25.67 11.43
CA TYR A 269 5.44 24.39 11.80
C TYR A 269 5.28 24.21 13.30
N VAL A 270 6.19 24.79 14.11
CA VAL A 270 6.17 24.63 15.57
C VAL A 270 5.01 25.39 16.18
N ASP A 271 4.15 24.68 16.91
CA ASP A 271 3.10 25.30 17.73
C ASP A 271 3.71 25.79 19.05
N PRO A 272 3.70 27.12 19.33
CA PRO A 272 4.26 27.69 20.55
C PRO A 272 3.54 27.23 21.84
N GLU A 273 2.28 26.80 21.72
CA GLU A 273 1.45 26.41 22.87
C GLU A 273 1.51 24.89 23.14
N PHE A 274 2.03 24.11 22.21
CA PHE A 274 2.17 22.68 22.40
C PHE A 274 3.47 22.33 23.14
N GLY A 275 3.35 21.55 24.23
CA GLY A 275 4.50 21.12 25.02
C GLY A 275 5.26 22.30 25.61
N THR A 276 6.52 22.46 25.22
CA THR A 276 7.39 23.57 25.63
C THR A 276 7.50 24.68 24.59
N GLY A 277 6.93 24.47 23.38
CA GLY A 277 7.16 25.35 22.21
C GLY A 277 8.52 25.12 21.54
N CYS A 278 9.28 24.10 21.98
CA CYS A 278 10.51 23.64 21.34
C CYS A 278 10.33 22.20 20.89
N VAL A 279 10.62 21.94 19.62
CA VAL A 279 10.49 20.59 19.03
C VAL A 279 11.87 20.09 18.63
N LYS A 280 12.23 18.90 19.11
CA LYS A 280 13.38 18.17 18.60
C LYS A 280 13.13 17.79 17.14
N THR A 281 14.12 17.84 16.28
CA THR A 281 13.96 17.53 14.86
C THR A 281 14.79 16.32 14.48
N THR A 282 14.10 15.22 14.12
CA THR A 282 14.68 13.92 13.76
C THR A 282 14.17 13.47 12.37
N PRO A 283 14.69 14.00 11.26
CA PRO A 283 14.14 13.79 9.92
C PRO A 283 14.05 12.34 9.47
N ALA A 284 14.85 11.44 10.03
CA ALA A 284 14.83 10.02 9.69
C ALA A 284 13.74 9.20 10.43
N HIS A 285 13.04 9.80 11.42
CA HIS A 285 12.13 9.08 12.31
C HIS A 285 10.78 9.75 12.53
N ASP A 286 10.49 10.85 11.81
CA ASP A 286 9.20 11.56 11.86
C ASP A 286 8.93 12.23 10.51
N PHE A 287 7.70 12.10 9.99
CA PHE A 287 7.33 12.66 8.68
C PHE A 287 7.31 14.18 8.65
N ASN A 288 6.91 14.83 9.73
CA ASN A 288 6.91 16.29 9.82
C ASN A 288 8.35 16.82 9.95
N ASP A 289 9.17 16.17 10.78
CA ASP A 289 10.58 16.49 10.92
C ASP A 289 11.34 16.26 9.61
N TYR A 290 10.94 15.27 8.79
CA TYR A 290 11.50 15.05 7.46
C TYR A 290 11.26 16.25 6.54
N GLN A 291 10.05 16.82 6.57
CA GLN A 291 9.73 18.02 5.80
C GLN A 291 10.47 19.26 6.31
N VAL A 292 10.56 19.44 7.65
CA VAL A 292 11.38 20.48 8.27
C VAL A 292 12.84 20.33 7.85
N GLY A 293 13.37 19.10 7.91
CA GLY A 293 14.73 18.79 7.49
C GLY A 293 15.00 19.17 6.03
N ALA A 294 14.07 18.84 5.11
CA ALA A 294 14.19 19.20 3.71
C ALA A 294 14.20 20.73 3.48
N ARG A 295 13.31 21.47 4.16
CA ARG A 295 13.24 22.96 4.06
C ARG A 295 14.53 23.64 4.54
N HIS A 296 15.15 23.09 5.57
CA HIS A 296 16.34 23.66 6.21
C HIS A 296 17.67 23.02 5.77
N GLY A 297 17.64 22.05 4.82
CA GLY A 297 18.83 21.35 4.36
C GLY A 297 19.54 20.55 5.46
N LEU A 298 18.78 20.02 6.43
CA LEU A 298 19.33 19.27 7.56
C LEU A 298 19.68 17.83 7.14
N PRO A 299 20.69 17.21 7.76
CA PRO A 299 20.99 15.80 7.53
C PRO A 299 19.86 14.89 8.09
N SER A 300 19.74 13.70 7.55
CA SER A 300 18.85 12.66 8.07
C SER A 300 19.69 11.53 8.68
N ILE A 301 19.69 11.43 10.01
CA ILE A 301 20.44 10.41 10.74
C ILE A 301 19.47 9.29 11.16
N ASN A 302 19.51 8.17 10.45
CA ASN A 302 18.73 6.98 10.80
C ASN A 302 19.47 6.20 11.89
N ILE A 303 18.87 6.07 13.07
CA ILE A 303 19.44 5.33 14.21
C ILE A 303 18.85 3.93 14.40
N LEU A 304 17.97 3.48 13.51
CA LEU A 304 17.33 2.17 13.61
C LEU A 304 17.77 1.24 12.46
N THR A 305 17.88 -0.03 12.77
CA THR A 305 17.95 -1.11 11.79
C THR A 305 16.55 -1.45 11.27
N LEU A 306 16.44 -2.24 10.21
CA LEU A 306 15.15 -2.64 9.63
C LEU A 306 14.28 -3.48 10.59
N ASP A 307 14.87 -4.13 11.60
CA ASP A 307 14.16 -4.82 12.68
C ASP A 307 13.95 -3.93 13.92
N ALA A 308 14.06 -2.60 13.74
CA ALA A 308 13.83 -1.56 14.75
C ALA A 308 14.69 -1.67 16.00
N ARG A 309 15.94 -2.11 15.85
CA ARG A 309 16.99 -2.02 16.88
C ARG A 309 17.86 -0.80 16.66
N ILE A 310 18.45 -0.30 17.71
CA ILE A 310 19.41 0.82 17.62
C ILE A 310 20.65 0.38 16.84
N ASN A 311 21.01 1.13 15.81
CA ASN A 311 22.15 0.83 14.93
C ASN A 311 23.46 1.53 15.36
N GLY A 312 24.50 1.43 14.51
CA GLY A 312 25.84 1.97 14.77
C GLY A 312 25.96 3.51 14.75
N GLU A 313 24.95 4.24 14.27
CA GLU A 313 24.93 5.72 14.29
C GLU A 313 24.67 6.30 15.69
N ALA A 314 24.08 5.50 16.56
CA ALA A 314 23.85 5.88 17.96
C ALA A 314 25.08 5.56 18.83
N PRO A 315 25.21 6.18 20.01
CA PRO A 315 26.30 5.88 20.95
C PRO A 315 26.35 4.39 21.32
N PRO A 316 27.55 3.81 21.51
CA PRO A 316 27.76 2.37 21.76
C PRO A 316 26.90 1.78 22.87
N ALA A 317 26.58 2.56 23.92
CA ALA A 317 25.78 2.11 25.05
C ALA A 317 24.34 1.70 24.68
N TYR A 318 23.85 2.12 23.52
CA TYR A 318 22.48 1.86 23.07
C TYR A 318 22.41 0.90 21.89
N GLN A 319 23.53 0.65 21.20
CA GLN A 319 23.57 -0.19 19.99
C GLN A 319 23.07 -1.61 20.25
N GLY A 320 22.27 -2.15 19.31
CA GLY A 320 21.68 -3.47 19.38
C GLY A 320 20.46 -3.61 20.29
N LEU A 321 20.14 -2.61 21.11
CA LEU A 321 18.93 -2.63 21.93
C LEU A 321 17.67 -2.51 21.05
N ASP A 322 16.61 -3.22 21.46
CA ASP A 322 15.27 -2.93 20.93
C ASP A 322 14.89 -1.47 21.22
N ARG A 323 14.15 -0.84 20.31
CA ARG A 323 13.76 0.58 20.42
C ARG A 323 13.10 0.95 21.76
N PHE A 324 12.26 0.07 22.32
CA PHE A 324 11.57 0.33 23.58
C PHE A 324 12.48 0.11 24.79
N GLU A 325 13.42 -0.83 24.72
CA GLU A 325 14.45 -0.98 25.73
C GLU A 325 15.43 0.20 25.70
N ALA A 326 15.78 0.66 24.49
CA ALA A 326 16.57 1.88 24.31
C ALA A 326 15.85 3.10 24.90
N ARG A 327 14.53 3.24 24.72
CA ARG A 327 13.72 4.30 25.34
C ARG A 327 13.88 4.32 26.85
N LYS A 328 13.72 3.16 27.51
CA LYS A 328 13.87 3.04 28.97
C LYS A 328 15.27 3.46 29.42
N ARG A 329 16.29 3.01 28.70
CA ARG A 329 17.69 3.31 29.00
C ARG A 329 18.01 4.79 28.81
N VAL A 330 17.58 5.41 27.71
CA VAL A 330 17.75 6.84 27.45
C VAL A 330 17.12 7.68 28.55
N VAL A 331 15.89 7.37 28.97
CA VAL A 331 15.20 8.09 30.05
C VAL A 331 15.97 7.97 31.38
N ALA A 332 16.45 6.77 31.73
CA ALA A 332 17.24 6.55 32.94
C ALA A 332 18.57 7.34 32.94
N ASP A 333 19.27 7.33 31.80
CA ASP A 333 20.54 8.04 31.67
C ASP A 333 20.36 9.57 31.68
N LEU A 334 19.26 10.09 31.10
CA LEU A 334 18.89 11.51 31.19
C LEU A 334 18.57 11.92 32.63
N GLN A 335 17.87 11.07 33.35
CA GLN A 335 17.54 11.30 34.75
C GLN A 335 18.82 11.33 35.63
N ALA A 336 19.73 10.39 35.41
CA ALA A 336 21.02 10.31 36.10
C ALA A 336 21.90 11.55 35.85
N GLN A 337 21.81 12.15 34.64
CA GLN A 337 22.52 13.39 34.32
C GLN A 337 21.77 14.68 34.71
N GLY A 338 20.59 14.59 35.33
CA GLY A 338 19.77 15.77 35.66
C GLY A 338 19.22 16.52 34.43
N LEU A 339 19.14 15.86 33.27
CA LEU A 339 18.65 16.44 32.03
C LEU A 339 17.18 16.10 31.73
N LEU A 340 16.58 15.16 32.44
CA LEU A 340 15.13 14.95 32.46
C LEU A 340 14.47 16.04 33.31
N ALA A 341 13.84 17.01 32.64
CA ALA A 341 13.22 18.16 33.33
C ALA A 341 11.89 17.75 34.00
N SER A 342 11.04 17.03 33.28
CA SER A 342 9.78 16.47 33.79
C SER A 342 9.27 15.34 32.91
N HIS A 343 8.23 14.66 33.38
CA HIS A 343 7.42 13.75 32.58
C HIS A 343 5.98 13.76 33.09
N ARG A 344 5.03 13.54 32.18
CA ARG A 344 3.60 13.49 32.51
C ARG A 344 2.85 12.51 31.63
N PRO A 345 1.74 11.93 32.11
CA PRO A 345 0.83 11.15 31.27
C PRO A 345 0.36 11.99 30.08
N HIS A 346 0.32 11.36 28.90
CA HIS A 346 -0.12 12.01 27.67
C HIS A 346 -0.77 10.98 26.76
N LYS A 347 -1.98 11.28 26.29
CA LYS A 347 -2.62 10.46 25.25
C LYS A 347 -1.99 10.76 23.90
N LEU A 348 -1.63 9.72 23.19
CA LEU A 348 -0.99 9.82 21.88
C LEU A 348 -1.63 8.84 20.91
N LYS A 349 -1.64 9.21 19.64
CA LYS A 349 -2.03 8.31 18.56
C LYS A 349 -0.81 7.48 18.17
N VAL A 350 -0.92 6.16 18.33
CA VAL A 350 0.15 5.21 18.02
C VAL A 350 -0.13 4.58 16.67
N PRO A 351 0.78 4.73 15.68
CA PRO A 351 0.60 4.12 14.37
C PRO A 351 0.91 2.62 14.43
N ARG A 352 -0.07 1.80 14.09
CA ARG A 352 0.05 0.33 14.08
C ARG A 352 -0.20 -0.24 12.69
N SER A 353 0.56 -1.25 12.33
CA SER A 353 0.31 -2.02 11.13
C SER A 353 -1.03 -2.75 11.24
N GLY A 354 -1.96 -2.48 10.34
CA GLY A 354 -3.25 -3.18 10.26
C GLY A 354 -3.11 -4.68 9.94
N ARG A 355 -1.89 -5.15 9.63
CA ARG A 355 -1.61 -6.56 9.32
C ARG A 355 -1.05 -7.34 10.49
N THR A 356 -0.16 -6.73 11.27
CA THR A 356 0.55 -7.37 12.39
C THR A 356 0.16 -6.80 13.75
N GLY A 357 -0.46 -5.61 13.80
CA GLY A 357 -0.73 -4.87 15.02
C GLY A 357 0.52 -4.23 15.64
N VAL A 358 1.70 -4.43 15.06
CA VAL A 358 2.95 -3.86 15.58
C VAL A 358 3.00 -2.35 15.32
N ILE A 359 3.64 -1.61 16.22
CA ILE A 359 3.91 -0.18 16.01
C ILE A 359 4.87 -0.04 14.82
N VAL A 360 4.42 0.65 13.77
CA VAL A 360 5.24 0.94 12.59
C VAL A 360 6.27 2.02 12.89
N GLU A 361 7.39 2.00 12.17
CA GLU A 361 8.43 3.02 12.25
C GLU A 361 8.50 3.83 10.95
N PRO A 362 8.50 5.17 11.04
CA PRO A 362 9.00 5.97 9.93
C PRO A 362 10.46 5.57 9.65
N MET A 363 10.73 5.03 8.46
CA MET A 363 12.03 4.50 8.09
C MET A 363 12.50 5.07 6.75
N LEU A 364 13.74 5.56 6.73
CA LEU A 364 14.36 6.09 5.51
C LEU A 364 14.95 4.94 4.68
N THR A 365 14.26 4.55 3.62
CA THR A 365 14.64 3.42 2.76
C THR A 365 14.57 3.79 1.27
N ASP A 366 15.34 3.06 0.45
CA ASP A 366 15.22 3.14 -1.00
C ASP A 366 14.01 2.34 -1.47
N GLN A 367 13.04 3.02 -2.10
CA GLN A 367 11.78 2.43 -2.54
C GLN A 367 11.44 2.90 -3.97
N TRP A 368 10.52 2.18 -4.61
CA TRP A 368 9.93 2.60 -5.87
C TRP A 368 8.64 3.38 -5.62
N PHE A 369 8.46 4.47 -6.37
CA PHE A 369 7.33 5.38 -6.23
C PHE A 369 6.68 5.69 -7.57
N VAL A 370 5.37 5.95 -7.53
CA VAL A 370 4.63 6.59 -8.63
C VAL A 370 4.38 8.04 -8.27
N ALA A 371 4.76 8.97 -9.15
CA ALA A 371 4.44 10.38 -9.06
C ALA A 371 2.94 10.58 -9.38
N MET A 372 2.14 10.88 -8.36
CA MET A 372 0.68 10.80 -8.46
C MET A 372 -0.01 12.08 -8.94
N GLU A 373 0.61 13.23 -8.80
CA GLU A 373 -0.03 14.54 -9.00
C GLU A 373 -0.70 14.70 -10.38
N THR A 374 0.00 14.34 -11.47
CA THR A 374 -0.55 14.45 -12.84
C THR A 374 -1.71 13.48 -13.07
N LEU A 375 -1.62 12.27 -12.51
CA LEU A 375 -2.67 11.26 -12.59
C LEU A 375 -3.91 11.70 -11.81
N ALA A 376 -3.71 12.25 -10.62
CA ALA A 376 -4.78 12.73 -9.75
C ALA A 376 -5.57 13.89 -10.39
N ARG A 377 -4.90 14.83 -11.05
CA ARG A 377 -5.59 15.94 -11.76
C ARG A 377 -6.58 15.43 -12.82
N ARG A 378 -6.22 14.37 -13.57
CA ARG A 378 -7.15 13.74 -14.52
C ARG A 378 -8.32 13.08 -13.81
N GLY A 379 -8.08 12.41 -12.68
CA GLY A 379 -9.12 11.80 -11.86
C GLY A 379 -10.12 12.81 -11.29
N LEU A 380 -9.63 13.94 -10.76
CA LEU A 380 -10.46 15.05 -10.28
C LEU A 380 -11.34 15.62 -11.40
N HIS A 381 -10.76 15.82 -12.57
CA HIS A 381 -11.48 16.34 -13.73
C HIS A 381 -12.63 15.42 -14.17
N ALA A 382 -12.41 14.10 -14.20
CA ALA A 382 -13.44 13.13 -14.60
C ALA A 382 -14.66 13.13 -13.67
N VAL A 383 -14.45 13.31 -12.37
CA VAL A 383 -15.56 13.44 -11.40
C VAL A 383 -16.24 14.80 -11.52
N ALA A 384 -15.49 15.88 -11.65
CA ALA A 384 -16.03 17.23 -11.83
C ALA A 384 -16.85 17.37 -13.13
N ALA A 385 -16.45 16.69 -14.21
CA ALA A 385 -17.16 16.64 -15.48
C ALA A 385 -18.42 15.75 -15.44
N GLY A 386 -18.58 14.93 -14.39
CA GLY A 386 -19.68 13.99 -14.26
C GLY A 386 -19.54 12.71 -15.08
N ASP A 387 -18.33 12.43 -15.59
CA ASP A 387 -18.01 11.18 -16.28
C ASP A 387 -18.02 9.98 -15.33
N VAL A 388 -17.66 10.23 -14.04
CA VAL A 388 -17.78 9.29 -12.92
C VAL A 388 -18.65 9.93 -11.83
N LYS A 389 -19.63 9.18 -11.33
CA LYS A 389 -20.57 9.64 -10.29
C LYS A 389 -20.53 8.71 -9.08
N PHE A 390 -20.62 9.30 -7.90
CA PHE A 390 -20.70 8.57 -6.63
C PHE A 390 -22.15 8.51 -6.13
N PHE A 391 -22.54 7.36 -5.62
CA PHE A 391 -23.81 7.14 -4.93
C PHE A 391 -23.55 6.47 -3.57
N PRO A 392 -23.85 7.15 -2.45
CA PRO A 392 -24.33 8.55 -2.29
C PRO A 392 -23.30 9.61 -2.73
N GLU A 393 -23.79 10.76 -3.18
CA GLU A 393 -22.95 11.85 -3.75
C GLU A 393 -21.91 12.42 -2.78
N HIS A 394 -22.14 12.37 -1.47
CA HIS A 394 -21.21 12.91 -0.48
C HIS A 394 -19.82 12.25 -0.52
N TRP A 395 -19.70 11.02 -1.05
CA TRP A 395 -18.41 10.35 -1.23
C TRP A 395 -17.51 11.03 -2.27
N ALA A 396 -18.08 11.84 -3.15
CA ALA A 396 -17.28 12.64 -4.09
C ALA A 396 -16.40 13.67 -3.34
N SER A 397 -16.87 14.24 -2.23
CA SER A 397 -16.07 15.17 -1.42
C SER A 397 -14.87 14.48 -0.77
N THR A 398 -15.05 13.27 -0.27
CA THR A 398 -13.97 12.45 0.30
C THR A 398 -12.93 12.07 -0.78
N TYR A 399 -13.39 11.65 -1.95
CA TYR A 399 -12.54 11.37 -3.11
C TYR A 399 -11.71 12.59 -3.52
N ASN A 400 -12.36 13.76 -3.68
CA ASN A 400 -11.69 14.99 -4.09
C ASN A 400 -10.64 15.41 -3.06
N HIS A 401 -10.98 15.41 -1.77
CA HIS A 401 -10.06 15.78 -0.70
C HIS A 401 -8.77 14.93 -0.72
N TRP A 402 -8.89 13.63 -0.96
CA TRP A 402 -7.72 12.75 -1.05
C TRP A 402 -6.86 13.03 -2.27
N LEU A 403 -7.46 13.26 -3.44
CA LEU A 403 -6.72 13.52 -4.66
C LEU A 403 -6.07 14.91 -4.68
N GLU A 404 -6.68 15.91 -4.05
CA GLU A 404 -6.13 17.25 -3.88
C GLU A 404 -4.88 17.27 -2.99
N ASN A 405 -4.77 16.32 -2.06
CA ASN A 405 -3.68 16.20 -1.11
C ASN A 405 -2.81 14.96 -1.36
N ILE A 406 -2.86 14.39 -2.55
CA ILE A 406 -2.22 13.11 -2.84
C ILE A 406 -0.70 13.21 -2.77
N GLN A 407 -0.09 12.22 -2.13
CA GLN A 407 1.36 12.05 -2.09
C GLN A 407 1.80 10.98 -3.10
N ASP A 408 3.10 10.98 -3.43
CA ASP A 408 3.66 9.94 -4.26
C ASP A 408 3.46 8.55 -3.63
N TRP A 409 3.04 7.61 -4.42
CA TRP A 409 2.67 6.27 -3.97
C TRP A 409 3.88 5.33 -3.92
N CYS A 410 4.29 4.89 -2.73
CA CYS A 410 5.28 3.83 -2.56
C CYS A 410 4.71 2.50 -3.02
N ILE A 411 5.29 1.92 -4.09
CA ILE A 411 4.79 0.72 -4.75
C ILE A 411 5.65 -0.53 -4.52
N SER A 412 6.80 -0.42 -3.88
CA SER A 412 7.65 -1.58 -3.58
C SER A 412 7.35 -2.19 -2.22
N ARG A 413 7.40 -3.53 -2.16
CA ARG A 413 7.21 -4.32 -0.93
C ARG A 413 8.30 -5.38 -0.86
N GLN A 414 8.90 -5.55 0.31
CA GLN A 414 9.98 -6.50 0.59
C GLN A 414 9.38 -7.87 0.93
N LEU A 415 8.56 -8.38 0.00
CA LEU A 415 7.86 -9.66 0.08
C LEU A 415 8.39 -10.62 -0.97
N TRP A 416 8.04 -11.89 -0.85
CA TRP A 416 8.32 -12.90 -1.87
C TRP A 416 7.13 -13.17 -2.77
N TRP A 417 5.91 -12.98 -2.26
CA TRP A 417 4.67 -13.18 -2.99
C TRP A 417 4.13 -11.89 -3.58
N GLY A 418 4.06 -11.82 -4.90
CA GLY A 418 3.57 -10.68 -5.67
C GLY A 418 4.26 -10.54 -7.02
N HIS A 419 3.91 -9.50 -7.76
CA HIS A 419 4.56 -9.15 -9.03
C HIS A 419 5.95 -8.60 -8.78
N GLN A 420 6.99 -9.37 -9.07
CA GLN A 420 8.37 -8.93 -8.90
C GLN A 420 8.68 -7.76 -9.84
N ILE A 421 9.27 -6.71 -9.28
CA ILE A 421 9.58 -5.46 -9.97
C ILE A 421 10.45 -5.76 -11.22
N PRO A 422 10.09 -5.23 -12.41
CA PRO A 422 10.79 -5.47 -13.65
C PRO A 422 11.97 -4.51 -13.85
N ALA A 423 12.88 -4.51 -12.88
CA ALA A 423 14.11 -3.72 -12.85
C ALA A 423 15.31 -4.62 -12.57
N TRP A 424 16.44 -4.33 -13.18
CA TRP A 424 17.70 -5.06 -13.01
C TRP A 424 18.81 -4.08 -12.69
N TYR A 425 19.80 -4.55 -11.93
CA TYR A 425 20.93 -3.75 -11.45
C TYR A 425 22.24 -4.37 -11.93
N ASP A 426 23.18 -3.51 -12.34
CA ASP A 426 24.57 -3.90 -12.51
C ASP A 426 25.37 -3.76 -11.22
N ASP A 427 26.66 -4.13 -11.25
CA ASP A 427 27.55 -4.07 -10.10
C ASP A 427 27.86 -2.63 -9.63
N ALA A 428 27.62 -1.63 -10.49
CA ALA A 428 27.77 -0.20 -10.16
C ALA A 428 26.49 0.42 -9.60
N GLY A 429 25.38 -0.34 -9.57
CA GLY A 429 24.08 0.11 -9.09
C GLY A 429 23.25 0.84 -10.14
N ASN A 430 23.64 0.84 -11.42
CA ASN A 430 22.78 1.38 -12.48
C ASN A 430 21.54 0.50 -12.65
N ILE A 431 20.41 1.14 -13.01
CA ILE A 431 19.10 0.52 -13.05
C ILE A 431 18.64 0.37 -14.51
N TYR A 432 18.21 -0.81 -14.88
CA TYR A 432 17.68 -1.14 -16.21
C TYR A 432 16.26 -1.67 -16.06
N VAL A 433 15.27 -0.79 -16.29
CA VAL A 433 13.85 -1.17 -16.32
C VAL A 433 13.51 -1.72 -17.69
N ALA A 434 12.91 -2.92 -17.74
CA ALA A 434 12.62 -3.58 -19.01
C ALA A 434 11.46 -4.58 -18.86
N ARG A 435 10.89 -5.03 -19.98
CA ARG A 435 9.81 -6.03 -19.99
C ARG A 435 10.31 -7.42 -19.68
N THR A 436 11.52 -7.73 -20.14
CA THR A 436 12.18 -9.03 -19.93
C THR A 436 13.63 -8.85 -19.50
N GLU A 437 14.23 -9.89 -18.94
CA GLU A 437 15.66 -9.90 -18.64
C GLU A 437 16.54 -9.75 -19.90
N ALA A 438 16.08 -10.28 -21.03
CA ALA A 438 16.78 -10.13 -22.30
C ALA A 438 16.82 -8.67 -22.76
N ASP A 439 15.69 -7.96 -22.63
CA ASP A 439 15.64 -6.52 -22.93
C ASP A 439 16.52 -5.72 -21.97
N ALA A 440 16.51 -6.06 -20.68
CA ALA A 440 17.39 -5.41 -19.68
C ALA A 440 18.88 -5.60 -20.02
N LYS A 441 19.28 -6.80 -20.42
CA LYS A 441 20.65 -7.09 -20.88
C LYS A 441 21.01 -6.31 -22.15
N SER A 442 20.06 -6.19 -23.08
CA SER A 442 20.26 -5.39 -24.30
C SER A 442 20.45 -3.91 -23.96
N ASN A 443 19.63 -3.36 -23.05
CA ASN A 443 19.72 -1.97 -22.59
C ASN A 443 21.06 -1.71 -21.87
N ALA A 444 21.50 -2.64 -21.02
CA ALA A 444 22.79 -2.56 -20.32
C ALA A 444 23.96 -2.60 -21.31
N ALA A 445 23.93 -3.51 -22.30
CA ALA A 445 24.95 -3.60 -23.34
C ALA A 445 25.06 -2.32 -24.18
N ALA A 446 23.92 -1.69 -24.50
CA ALA A 446 23.90 -0.41 -25.19
C ALA A 446 24.54 0.73 -24.38
N GLN A 447 24.60 0.59 -23.05
CA GLN A 447 25.26 1.50 -22.13
C GLN A 447 26.69 1.05 -21.74
N GLY A 448 27.21 0.00 -22.41
CA GLY A 448 28.59 -0.49 -22.22
C GLY A 448 28.76 -1.54 -21.12
N TYR A 449 27.69 -2.07 -20.53
CA TYR A 449 27.76 -3.12 -19.52
C TYR A 449 27.29 -4.48 -20.07
N THR A 450 28.18 -5.49 -19.98
CA THR A 450 27.91 -6.86 -20.43
C THR A 450 28.01 -7.92 -19.32
N GLY A 451 28.12 -7.46 -18.05
CA GLY A 451 28.20 -8.34 -16.89
C GLY A 451 26.85 -8.94 -16.49
N ARG A 452 26.83 -9.57 -15.32
CA ARG A 452 25.62 -10.17 -14.76
C ARG A 452 24.71 -9.07 -14.22
N LEU A 453 23.44 -9.10 -14.57
CA LEU A 453 22.42 -8.26 -13.96
C LEU A 453 21.71 -9.01 -12.83
N LYS A 454 21.43 -8.29 -11.74
CA LYS A 454 20.62 -8.78 -10.62
C LYS A 454 19.23 -8.15 -10.71
N ARG A 455 18.18 -8.96 -10.75
CA ARG A 455 16.80 -8.47 -10.71
C ARG A 455 16.47 -7.91 -9.33
N ASP A 456 15.63 -6.88 -9.28
CA ASP A 456 15.07 -6.34 -8.04
C ASP A 456 14.36 -7.47 -7.27
N GLU A 457 14.61 -7.56 -5.96
CA GLU A 457 14.04 -8.62 -5.11
C GLU A 457 12.65 -8.27 -4.61
N ASP A 458 12.28 -6.99 -4.65
CA ASP A 458 10.99 -6.51 -4.19
C ASP A 458 9.86 -6.88 -5.16
N VAL A 459 8.67 -6.91 -4.64
CA VAL A 459 7.43 -7.05 -5.41
C VAL A 459 6.63 -5.75 -5.38
N LEU A 460 5.70 -5.61 -6.31
CA LEU A 460 4.78 -4.47 -6.35
C LEU A 460 3.70 -4.60 -5.27
N ASP A 461 3.27 -3.47 -4.76
CA ASP A 461 2.06 -3.34 -3.94
C ASP A 461 0.87 -4.01 -4.64
N THR A 462 0.08 -4.79 -3.90
CA THR A 462 -1.15 -5.43 -4.39
C THR A 462 -2.06 -4.46 -5.11
N TRP A 463 -2.21 -3.25 -4.58
CA TRP A 463 -3.06 -2.21 -5.17
C TRP A 463 -2.56 -1.73 -6.54
N PHE A 464 -1.29 -1.92 -6.88
CA PHE A 464 -0.78 -1.58 -8.20
C PHE A 464 -1.44 -2.44 -9.29
N SER A 465 -1.44 -3.76 -9.13
CA SER A 465 -2.11 -4.66 -10.08
C SER A 465 -3.63 -4.55 -10.01
N SER A 466 -4.19 -4.38 -8.80
CA SER A 466 -5.64 -4.26 -8.61
C SER A 466 -6.21 -2.99 -9.25
N ALA A 467 -5.45 -1.90 -9.30
CA ALA A 467 -5.84 -0.67 -9.99
C ALA A 467 -5.99 -0.84 -11.51
N LEU A 468 -5.38 -1.86 -12.09
CA LEU A 468 -5.39 -2.11 -13.54
C LEU A 468 -6.55 -3.01 -13.99
N VAL A 469 -7.23 -3.64 -13.04
CA VAL A 469 -8.33 -4.61 -13.31
C VAL A 469 -9.35 -4.12 -14.33
N PRO A 470 -9.81 -2.85 -14.33
CA PRO A 470 -10.84 -2.41 -15.27
C PRO A 470 -10.55 -2.67 -16.74
N PHE A 471 -9.30 -2.62 -17.15
CA PHE A 471 -8.91 -2.80 -18.55
C PHE A 471 -8.08 -4.06 -18.78
N THR A 472 -7.31 -4.51 -17.81
CA THR A 472 -6.46 -5.70 -17.98
C THR A 472 -7.27 -7.00 -17.93
N SER A 473 -8.33 -7.06 -17.11
CA SER A 473 -9.26 -8.20 -17.09
C SER A 473 -10.00 -8.37 -18.45
N LEU A 474 -10.15 -7.29 -19.20
CA LEU A 474 -10.76 -7.28 -20.54
C LEU A 474 -9.75 -7.49 -21.67
N GLY A 475 -8.46 -7.70 -21.35
CA GLY A 475 -7.44 -8.15 -22.29
C GLY A 475 -6.37 -7.13 -22.68
N TRP A 476 -6.40 -5.89 -22.14
CA TRP A 476 -5.32 -4.93 -22.37
C TRP A 476 -3.95 -5.54 -21.95
N PRO A 477 -2.84 -5.29 -22.65
CA PRO A 477 -2.61 -4.28 -23.68
C PRO A 477 -3.07 -4.66 -25.10
N ASP A 478 -3.64 -5.84 -25.30
CA ASP A 478 -4.14 -6.25 -26.60
C ASP A 478 -5.48 -5.56 -26.90
N LYS A 479 -5.77 -5.34 -28.18
CA LYS A 479 -7.06 -4.84 -28.63
C LYS A 479 -8.04 -6.01 -28.73
N THR A 480 -8.90 -6.16 -27.73
CA THR A 480 -9.88 -7.24 -27.68
C THR A 480 -11.29 -6.70 -27.87
N PRO A 481 -12.23 -7.49 -28.40
CA PRO A 481 -13.65 -7.10 -28.47
C PRO A 481 -14.23 -6.78 -27.09
N ASP A 482 -13.81 -7.50 -26.04
CA ASP A 482 -14.28 -7.26 -24.67
C ASP A 482 -13.84 -5.90 -24.15
N LEU A 483 -12.61 -5.49 -24.43
CA LEU A 483 -12.09 -4.17 -24.04
C LEU A 483 -12.86 -3.04 -24.75
N GLU A 484 -13.24 -3.22 -25.99
CA GLU A 484 -14.00 -2.24 -26.77
C GLU A 484 -15.45 -2.13 -26.29
N LEU A 485 -16.10 -3.26 -25.98
CA LEU A 485 -17.51 -3.34 -25.63
C LEU A 485 -17.80 -3.01 -24.16
N PHE A 486 -16.91 -3.43 -23.24
CA PHE A 486 -17.19 -3.43 -21.81
C PHE A 486 -16.37 -2.43 -21.00
N LEU A 487 -15.50 -1.65 -21.64
CA LEU A 487 -14.84 -0.50 -21.03
C LEU A 487 -15.38 0.81 -21.60
N PRO A 488 -15.99 1.70 -20.79
CA PRO A 488 -16.16 1.63 -19.33
C PRO A 488 -17.23 0.61 -18.88
N SER A 489 -17.03 0.06 -17.68
CA SER A 489 -18.09 -0.67 -16.98
C SER A 489 -19.29 0.24 -16.69
N SER A 490 -20.48 -0.36 -16.54
CA SER A 490 -21.71 0.40 -16.31
C SER A 490 -21.84 0.93 -14.88
N VAL A 491 -21.32 0.17 -13.91
CA VAL A 491 -21.32 0.52 -12.49
C VAL A 491 -20.24 -0.27 -11.76
N LEU A 492 -19.73 0.33 -10.67
CA LEU A 492 -18.92 -0.37 -9.67
C LEU A 492 -19.68 -0.38 -8.35
N VAL A 493 -19.76 -1.53 -7.68
CA VAL A 493 -20.28 -1.67 -6.31
C VAL A 493 -19.13 -2.04 -5.39
N THR A 494 -18.85 -1.22 -4.40
CA THR A 494 -17.72 -1.42 -3.49
C THR A 494 -18.00 -0.85 -2.09
N GLY A 495 -17.20 -1.21 -1.10
CA GLY A 495 -17.15 -0.54 0.19
C GLY A 495 -16.59 0.87 0.06
N PHE A 496 -17.00 1.77 0.93
CA PHE A 496 -16.48 3.14 0.96
C PHE A 496 -15.02 3.21 1.44
N ASP A 497 -14.61 2.26 2.25
CA ASP A 497 -13.27 2.11 2.82
C ASP A 497 -12.17 1.94 1.76
N ILE A 498 -12.51 1.42 0.57
CA ILE A 498 -11.55 1.25 -0.54
C ILE A 498 -11.71 2.29 -1.66
N ILE A 499 -12.43 3.39 -1.45
CA ILE A 499 -12.53 4.46 -2.46
C ILE A 499 -11.16 5.00 -2.85
N PHE A 500 -10.31 5.31 -1.87
CA PHE A 500 -8.96 5.79 -2.16
C PHE A 500 -8.02 4.66 -2.63
N PHE A 501 -8.03 3.52 -1.95
CA PHE A 501 -7.13 2.42 -2.27
C PHE A 501 -7.33 1.86 -3.67
N TRP A 502 -8.59 1.75 -4.08
CA TRP A 502 -8.94 1.06 -5.30
C TRP A 502 -9.66 1.93 -6.33
N VAL A 503 -10.76 2.57 -5.95
CA VAL A 503 -11.59 3.35 -6.88
C VAL A 503 -10.79 4.49 -7.52
N ALA A 504 -10.12 5.31 -6.71
CA ALA A 504 -9.31 6.42 -7.18
C ALA A 504 -8.16 5.96 -8.09
N ARG A 505 -7.47 4.90 -7.67
CA ARG A 505 -6.36 4.32 -8.45
C ARG A 505 -6.83 3.72 -9.77
N MET A 506 -7.99 3.05 -9.80
CA MET A 506 -8.59 2.56 -11.04
C MET A 506 -8.92 3.71 -12.00
N ILE A 507 -9.51 4.80 -11.50
CA ILE A 507 -9.84 5.97 -12.30
C ILE A 507 -8.58 6.56 -12.91
N MET A 508 -7.55 6.81 -12.12
CA MET A 508 -6.29 7.40 -12.55
C MET A 508 -5.58 6.52 -13.61
N MET A 509 -5.42 5.23 -13.33
CA MET A 509 -4.71 4.31 -14.23
C MET A 509 -5.49 4.05 -15.52
N THR A 510 -6.80 3.86 -15.45
CA THR A 510 -7.61 3.62 -16.65
C THR A 510 -7.61 4.84 -17.56
N LEU A 511 -7.80 6.04 -17.02
CA LEU A 511 -7.69 7.29 -17.78
C LEU A 511 -6.32 7.44 -18.44
N HIS A 512 -5.25 7.09 -17.74
CA HIS A 512 -3.89 7.24 -18.24
C HIS A 512 -3.57 6.30 -19.41
N PHE A 513 -4.02 5.04 -19.34
CA PHE A 513 -3.66 4.02 -20.33
C PHE A 513 -4.68 3.82 -21.46
N THR A 514 -5.91 4.29 -21.27
CA THR A 514 -7.00 4.03 -22.24
C THR A 514 -7.76 5.27 -22.67
N ASP A 515 -7.51 6.43 -22.06
CA ASP A 515 -8.27 7.68 -22.22
C ASP A 515 -9.79 7.53 -21.97
N LYS A 516 -10.19 6.46 -21.27
CA LYS A 516 -11.57 6.19 -20.85
C LYS A 516 -11.64 6.16 -19.31
N VAL A 517 -12.81 6.47 -18.77
CA VAL A 517 -13.07 6.18 -17.35
C VAL A 517 -13.27 4.67 -17.16
N PRO A 518 -12.97 4.10 -15.97
CA PRO A 518 -13.16 2.66 -15.73
C PRO A 518 -14.62 2.25 -15.62
N PHE A 519 -15.46 3.15 -15.10
CA PHE A 519 -16.91 2.98 -14.87
C PHE A 519 -17.59 4.37 -14.85
N ARG A 520 -18.92 4.38 -14.96
CA ARG A 520 -19.70 5.61 -15.02
C ARG A 520 -20.40 5.95 -13.71
#